data_deda6f4b3c9dd8cda21a7d3fd013b6b2
#
_entry.id   deda6f4b3c9dd8cda21a7d3fd013b6b2
#
_cell.length_a   1.000
_cell.length_b   1.000
_cell.length_c   1.000
_cell.angle_alpha   90.00
_cell.angle_beta   90.00
_cell.angle_gamma   90.00
#
_symmetry.space_group_name_H-M   'P 1'
#
loop_
_entity.id
_entity.type
_entity.pdbx_description
1 polymer ?
#
loop_
_entity_poly.entity_id
_entity_poly.type
_entity_poly.pdbx_seq_one_letter_code
_entity_poly.pdbx_strand_id
1 'polypeptide(L)' 'MKPKKGDLVYLPSEITLIDNFTVKKWIKLEEPALAVMVEPQVNKEDIYHKVHVMGSDWYVRTIDTMEVMSRA' A
#
# COMPACT_ATOMS: atom_id res chain seq x y z
N MET A 1 -10.06 -11.65 4.24
CA MET A 1 -10.54 -11.20 2.94
C MET A 1 -9.53 -10.27 2.31
N LYS A 2 -9.30 -10.40 1.03
CA LYS A 2 -8.28 -9.61 0.36
C LYS A 2 -8.83 -8.28 -0.11
N PRO A 3 -8.05 -7.21 -0.02
CA PRO A 3 -8.50 -5.91 -0.49
C PRO A 3 -8.64 -5.91 -2.00
N LYS A 4 -9.52 -5.05 -2.50
CA LYS A 4 -9.76 -4.92 -3.91
C LYS A 4 -9.43 -3.52 -4.37
N LYS A 5 -9.29 -3.35 -5.67
CA LYS A 5 -9.07 -2.05 -6.24
C LYS A 5 -10.14 -1.08 -5.76
N GLY A 6 -9.73 0.07 -5.31
CA GLY A 6 -10.63 1.08 -4.79
C GLY A 6 -10.90 1.02 -3.31
N ASP A 7 -10.50 -0.07 -2.65
CA ASP A 7 -10.70 -0.18 -1.22
C ASP A 7 -9.73 0.72 -0.48
N LEU A 8 -10.14 1.15 0.71
CA LEU A 8 -9.25 1.91 1.57
C LEU A 8 -8.41 0.95 2.39
N VAL A 9 -7.15 1.27 2.54
CA VAL A 9 -6.26 0.50 3.39
C VAL A 9 -5.53 1.43 4.33
N TYR A 10 -5.26 0.96 5.52
CA TYR A 10 -4.55 1.72 6.52
C TYR A 10 -3.07 1.37 6.44
N LEU A 11 -2.23 2.40 6.38
CA LEU A 11 -0.79 2.24 6.39
C LEU A 11 -0.26 2.77 7.71
N PRO A 12 0.29 1.91 8.55
CA PRO A 12 0.85 2.39 9.82
C PRO A 12 2.14 3.16 9.58
N SER A 13 2.57 3.89 10.58
CA SER A 13 3.82 4.61 10.46
C SER A 13 5.01 3.64 10.43
N GLU A 14 6.15 4.14 10.02
CA GLU A 14 7.41 3.40 10.03
C GLU A 14 7.47 2.27 9.00
N ILE A 15 6.65 2.32 7.97
CA ILE A 15 6.74 1.34 6.89
C ILE A 15 7.41 1.99 5.70
N THR A 16 7.91 1.16 4.79
CA THR A 16 8.61 1.62 3.60
C THR A 16 7.65 1.63 2.41
N LEU A 17 7.63 2.75 1.69
CA LEU A 17 6.88 2.86 0.45
C LEU A 17 7.89 2.88 -0.69
N ILE A 18 7.67 2.06 -1.71
CA ILE A 18 8.60 1.92 -2.81
C ILE A 18 7.99 2.57 -4.05
N ASP A 19 8.70 3.53 -4.62
CA ASP A 19 8.22 4.23 -5.80
C ASP A 19 8.41 3.38 -7.05
N ASN A 20 9.59 2.79 -7.18
CA ASN A 20 9.90 2.06 -8.40
C ASN A 20 10.91 0.97 -8.09
N PHE A 21 10.56 -0.27 -8.39
CA PHE A 21 11.45 -1.38 -8.09
C PHE A 21 12.74 -1.33 -8.91
N THR A 22 12.66 -0.84 -10.13
CA THR A 22 13.83 -0.78 -11.01
C THR A 22 14.85 0.21 -10.49
N VAL A 23 14.39 1.39 -10.07
CA VAL A 23 15.27 2.43 -9.60
C VAL A 23 15.53 2.32 -8.10
N LYS A 24 14.70 1.53 -7.41
CA LYS A 24 14.82 1.32 -5.97
C LYS A 24 14.66 2.62 -5.19
N LYS A 25 13.75 3.47 -5.65
CA LYS A 25 13.44 4.68 -4.90
C LYS A 25 12.41 4.34 -3.86
N TRP A 26 12.64 4.77 -2.65
CA TRP A 26 11.71 4.50 -1.57
C TRP A 26 11.75 5.59 -0.53
N ILE A 27 10.70 5.69 0.25
CA ILE A 27 10.64 6.60 1.37
C ILE A 27 10.06 5.86 2.55
N LYS A 28 10.25 6.41 3.73
CA LYS A 28 9.68 5.85 4.92
C LYS A 28 8.48 6.69 5.31
N LEU A 29 7.37 6.04 5.58
CA LEU A 29 6.15 6.72 5.99
C LEU A 29 6.29 7.06 7.47
N GLU A 30 6.32 8.34 7.78
CA GLU A 30 6.56 8.75 9.17
C GLU A 30 5.29 8.80 9.99
N GLU A 31 4.15 9.00 9.37
CA GLU A 31 2.88 9.06 10.08
C GLU A 31 1.89 8.12 9.41
N PRO A 32 0.96 7.56 10.17
CA PRO A 32 -0.03 6.68 9.56
C PRO A 32 -0.84 7.41 8.51
N ALA A 33 -1.30 6.70 7.52
CA ALA A 33 -2.08 7.31 6.45
C ALA A 33 -3.10 6.32 5.92
N LEU A 34 -4.14 6.87 5.30
CA LEU A 34 -5.10 6.06 4.58
C LEU A 34 -4.73 6.11 3.12
N ALA A 35 -4.77 4.99 2.46
CA ALA A 35 -4.45 4.89 1.05
C ALA A 35 -5.58 4.21 0.30
N VAL A 36 -5.59 4.37 -1.00
CA VAL A 36 -6.57 3.72 -1.86
C VAL A 36 -5.85 2.60 -2.61
N MET A 37 -6.42 1.42 -2.59
CA MET A 37 -5.83 0.28 -3.29
C MET A 37 -5.94 0.50 -4.79
N VAL A 38 -4.80 0.56 -5.47
CA VAL A 38 -4.78 0.70 -6.91
C VAL A 38 -4.76 -0.67 -7.55
N GLU A 39 -3.87 -1.53 -7.08
CA GLU A 39 -3.79 -2.87 -7.63
C GLU A 39 -3.25 -3.80 -6.55
N PRO A 40 -4.05 -4.75 -6.06
CA PRO A 40 -3.57 -5.65 -5.02
C PRO A 40 -2.66 -6.71 -5.62
N GLN A 41 -1.68 -7.10 -4.83
CA GLN A 41 -0.83 -8.24 -5.16
C GLN A 41 -0.24 -8.17 -6.56
N VAL A 42 0.49 -7.08 -6.80
CA VAL A 42 1.00 -6.79 -8.14
C VAL A 42 2.12 -7.70 -8.61
N ASN A 43 2.70 -8.47 -7.71
CA ASN A 43 3.77 -9.38 -8.10
C ASN A 43 3.31 -10.83 -7.93
N LYS A 44 4.03 -11.75 -8.56
CA LYS A 44 3.62 -13.13 -8.55
C LYS A 44 3.63 -13.75 -7.17
N GLU A 45 4.42 -13.21 -6.28
CA GLU A 45 4.54 -13.76 -4.93
C GLU A 45 3.57 -13.13 -3.95
N ASP A 46 2.72 -12.21 -4.44
CA ASP A 46 1.70 -11.57 -3.60
C ASP A 46 2.31 -10.85 -2.40
N ILE A 47 3.51 -10.33 -2.56
CA ILE A 47 4.20 -9.64 -1.47
C ILE A 47 3.88 -8.16 -1.44
N TYR A 48 3.55 -7.58 -2.59
CA TYR A 48 3.34 -6.14 -2.69
C TYR A 48 1.97 -5.79 -3.22
N HIS A 49 1.43 -4.68 -2.71
CA HIS A 49 0.25 -4.04 -3.26
C HIS A 49 0.68 -2.72 -3.86
N LYS A 50 -0.08 -2.22 -4.83
CA LYS A 50 0.11 -0.87 -5.33
C LYS A 50 -1.00 -0.02 -4.74
N VAL A 51 -0.63 1.07 -4.08
CA VAL A 51 -1.59 1.93 -3.42
C VAL A 51 -1.34 3.38 -3.82
N HIS A 52 -2.38 4.21 -3.71
CA HIS A 52 -2.27 5.63 -3.97
C HIS A 52 -2.37 6.35 -2.62
N VAL A 53 -1.34 7.10 -2.30
CA VAL A 53 -1.29 7.83 -1.04
C VAL A 53 -0.36 9.03 -1.22
N MET A 54 -0.66 10.11 -0.54
CA MET A 54 0.16 11.33 -0.61
C MET A 54 0.36 11.81 -2.05
N GLY A 55 -0.68 11.68 -2.87
CA GLY A 55 -0.67 12.20 -4.23
C GLY A 55 0.08 11.37 -5.25
N SER A 56 0.54 10.19 -4.89
CA SER A 56 1.31 9.34 -5.80
C SER A 56 1.01 7.88 -5.56
N ASP A 57 1.39 7.05 -6.51
CA ASP A 57 1.24 5.61 -6.37
C ASP A 57 2.53 5.04 -5.80
N TRP A 58 2.40 4.12 -4.88
CA TRP A 58 3.53 3.49 -4.23
C TRP A 58 3.29 2.00 -4.11
N TYR A 59 4.37 1.23 -4.01
CA TYR A 59 4.27 -0.18 -3.71
C TYR A 59 4.55 -0.35 -2.22
N VAL A 60 3.75 -1.19 -1.57
CA VAL A 60 3.90 -1.42 -0.13
C VAL A 60 3.74 -2.91 0.12
N ARG A 61 4.47 -3.45 1.09
CA ARG A 61 4.38 -4.87 1.37
C ARG A 61 2.99 -5.19 1.90
N THR A 62 2.45 -6.31 1.47
CA THR A 62 1.10 -6.70 1.87
C THR A 62 0.99 -6.82 3.39
N ILE A 63 2.04 -7.28 4.04
CA ILE A 63 2.01 -7.44 5.50
C ILE A 63 2.03 -6.10 6.23
N ASP A 64 2.36 -5.01 5.54
CA ASP A 64 2.38 -3.70 6.15
C ASP A 64 1.07 -2.95 5.97
N THR A 65 0.10 -3.52 5.29
CA THR A 65 -1.19 -2.87 5.10
C THR A 65 -2.21 -3.47 6.05
N MET A 66 -3.18 -2.66 6.45
CA MET A 66 -4.25 -3.13 7.29
C MET A 66 -5.56 -2.75 6.63
N GLU A 67 -6.48 -3.69 6.61
CA GLU A 67 -7.77 -3.43 6.01
C GLU A 67 -8.54 -2.45 6.87
N VAL A 68 -9.15 -1.46 6.23
CA VAL A 68 -10.01 -0.56 6.96
C VAL A 68 -11.33 -1.28 7.13
N MET A 69 -11.83 -1.32 8.35
CA MET A 69 -13.07 -2.01 8.61
C MET A 69 -14.18 -1.39 7.81
N SER A 70 -14.81 -2.21 7.03
CA SER A 70 -15.88 -1.75 6.19
C SER A 70 -17.14 -1.54 7.02
N ARG A 71 -17.94 -0.52 6.67
CA ARG A 71 -19.12 -0.29 7.35
C ARG A 71 -20.12 -0.87 6.59
N ALA A 72 -20.75 -1.65 7.04
CA ALA A 72 -21.83 -2.27 6.27
C ALA A 72 -22.96 -1.32 6.09
#